data_bb1db9aa68e44dfde85386346ea40403
#
_entry.id   bb1db9aa68e44dfde85386346ea40403
#
_cell.length_a   1.000
_cell.length_b   1.000
_cell.length_c   1.000
_cell.angle_alpha   90.00
_cell.angle_beta   90.00
_cell.angle_gamma   90.00
#
_symmetry.space_group_name_H-M   'P 1'
#
loop_
_entity.id
_entity.type
_entity.pdbx_description
1 polymer ?
#
loop_
_entity_poly.entity_id
_entity_poly.type
_entity_poly.pdbx_seq_one_letter_code
_entity_poly.pdbx_strand_id
1 'polypeptide(L)'
;MISSKRSVDELPGDPRRLNLEYRSWHFVSSAGDRNGFDEWHVTIWPNRFLDRPKWSATRTVQDDIGSMRLFRMRMDGRFSPFPFADAESHDAGLSNLVLGVYDLGGGGYRQEFRDAVTSADGDLLVLFDVRLDEAWRGFGLGPVLVSEAIWTLADGCSAVIAADPLWESVGFRRRVDPLGHLMDPATEEARDLRNERRKDLDALADAYRESLRRRTATNQRRGANPDVRPA
;
A
#
# COMPACT_ATOMS: atom_id res chain seq x y z
N MET A 1 16.41 -2.34 7.67
CA MET A 1 16.23 -3.79 7.45
C MET A 1 15.00 -4.25 8.20
N ILE A 2 13.93 -4.65 7.49
CA ILE A 2 12.70 -5.16 8.13
C ILE A 2 13.03 -6.54 8.70
N SER A 3 12.92 -6.69 10.01
CA SER A 3 13.09 -8.00 10.65
C SER A 3 11.88 -8.87 10.33
N SER A 4 12.05 -9.90 9.50
CA SER A 4 11.02 -10.91 9.30
C SER A 4 10.80 -11.71 10.58
N LYS A 5 9.54 -11.78 11.05
CA LYS A 5 9.17 -12.59 12.23
C LYS A 5 8.93 -14.06 11.87
N ARG A 6 8.84 -14.40 10.58
CA ARG A 6 8.58 -15.76 10.08
C ARG A 6 9.72 -16.25 9.19
N SER A 7 9.86 -17.57 9.13
CA SER A 7 10.86 -18.20 8.25
C SER A 7 10.47 -17.99 6.78
N VAL A 8 11.45 -17.66 5.94
CA VAL A 8 11.27 -17.58 4.47
C VAL A 8 10.75 -18.89 3.89
N ASP A 9 11.02 -20.01 4.54
CA ASP A 9 10.49 -21.31 4.16
C ASP A 9 8.96 -21.42 4.26
N GLU A 10 8.32 -20.55 5.02
CA GLU A 10 6.85 -20.49 5.15
C GLU A 10 6.19 -19.55 4.14
N LEU A 11 6.97 -18.80 3.36
CA LEU A 11 6.43 -17.84 2.40
C LEU A 11 5.66 -18.58 1.29
N PRO A 12 4.37 -18.22 1.02
CA PRO A 12 3.51 -18.98 0.10
C PRO A 12 3.91 -18.90 -1.37
N GLY A 13 4.72 -17.88 -1.75
CA GLY A 13 5.12 -17.66 -3.13
C GLY A 13 6.23 -16.63 -3.28
N ASP A 14 6.73 -16.46 -4.51
CA ASP A 14 7.76 -15.46 -4.83
C ASP A 14 7.17 -14.05 -4.70
N PRO A 15 7.66 -13.20 -3.78
CA PRO A 15 7.12 -11.88 -3.56
C PRO A 15 7.32 -10.92 -4.75
N ARG A 16 8.28 -11.15 -5.65
CA ARG A 16 8.42 -10.40 -6.92
C ARG A 16 7.28 -10.68 -7.91
N ARG A 17 6.48 -11.71 -7.67
CA ARG A 17 5.31 -12.06 -8.50
C ARG A 17 4.01 -11.47 -7.96
N LEU A 18 4.08 -10.62 -6.96
CA LEU A 18 2.92 -9.89 -6.48
C LEU A 18 2.60 -8.73 -7.42
N ASN A 19 1.31 -8.55 -7.70
CA ASN A 19 0.80 -7.43 -8.47
C ASN A 19 -0.12 -6.60 -7.62
N LEU A 20 -0.13 -5.29 -7.88
CA LEU A 20 -1.11 -4.35 -7.38
C LEU A 20 -2.05 -3.98 -8.52
N GLU A 21 -3.33 -4.24 -8.36
CA GLU A 21 -4.36 -3.82 -9.29
C GLU A 21 -5.13 -2.65 -8.69
N TYR A 22 -5.17 -1.55 -9.42
CA TYR A 22 -5.79 -0.30 -8.99
C TYR A 22 -7.15 -0.14 -9.65
N ARG A 23 -8.19 0.07 -8.84
CA ARG A 23 -9.54 0.39 -9.30
C ARG A 23 -10.01 1.64 -8.60
N SER A 24 -10.54 2.57 -9.38
CA SER A 24 -11.19 3.76 -8.86
C SER A 24 -12.61 3.81 -9.41
N TRP A 25 -13.53 4.27 -8.57
CA TRP A 25 -14.90 4.57 -8.97
C TRP A 25 -15.16 6.05 -8.77
N HIS A 26 -15.78 6.65 -9.77
CA HIS A 26 -16.33 7.98 -9.67
C HIS A 26 -17.76 7.95 -10.20
N PHE A 27 -18.61 8.72 -9.59
CA PHE A 27 -19.98 8.87 -10.06
C PHE A 27 -19.98 9.68 -11.36
N VAL A 28 -20.67 9.19 -12.39
CA VAL A 28 -21.01 9.98 -13.57
C VAL A 28 -22.14 10.91 -13.16
N SER A 29 -21.82 12.03 -12.49
CA SER A 29 -22.83 13.02 -12.13
C SER A 29 -23.13 13.93 -13.29
N SER A 30 -24.41 14.33 -13.39
CA SER A 30 -24.86 15.42 -14.26
C SER A 30 -24.11 16.71 -13.90
N ALA A 31 -23.72 17.45 -14.91
CA ALA A 31 -22.91 18.66 -14.90
C ALA A 31 -23.05 19.51 -13.61
N GLY A 32 -22.04 19.47 -12.75
CA GLY A 32 -21.94 20.31 -11.56
C GLY A 32 -21.22 19.67 -10.38
N ASP A 33 -21.50 18.41 -10.08
CA ASP A 33 -20.91 17.68 -8.95
C ASP A 33 -19.62 16.95 -9.39
N ARG A 34 -18.56 17.69 -9.52
CA ARG A 34 -17.22 17.09 -9.59
C ARG A 34 -16.81 16.80 -8.15
N ASN A 35 -16.92 15.54 -7.74
CA ASN A 35 -16.43 15.11 -6.45
C ASN A 35 -14.93 15.39 -6.35
N GLY A 36 -14.53 16.21 -5.39
CA GLY A 36 -13.13 16.46 -5.06
C GLY A 36 -12.46 15.25 -4.39
N PHE A 37 -13.06 14.05 -4.54
CA PHE A 37 -12.71 12.87 -3.79
C PHE A 37 -12.74 11.62 -4.67
N ASP A 38 -11.60 10.96 -4.81
CA ASP A 38 -11.47 9.69 -5.52
C ASP A 38 -11.17 8.57 -4.53
N GLU A 39 -11.98 7.52 -4.50
CA GLU A 39 -11.68 6.31 -3.77
C GLU A 39 -10.92 5.32 -4.65
N TRP A 40 -9.81 4.81 -4.13
CA TRP A 40 -8.98 3.80 -4.78
C TRP A 40 -8.98 2.50 -3.99
N HIS A 41 -9.37 1.42 -4.65
CA HIS A 41 -9.21 0.07 -4.16
C HIS A 41 -8.01 -0.57 -4.84
N VAL A 42 -7.03 -0.96 -4.04
CA VAL A 42 -5.84 -1.66 -4.52
C VAL A 42 -5.93 -3.11 -4.07
N THR A 43 -6.01 -4.02 -5.02
CA THR A 43 -6.03 -5.46 -4.74
C THR A 43 -4.64 -6.05 -4.95
N ILE A 44 -4.20 -6.89 -4.02
CA ILE A 44 -2.91 -7.57 -4.05
C ILE A 44 -3.14 -9.02 -4.45
N TRP A 45 -2.46 -9.48 -5.50
CA TRP A 45 -2.59 -10.86 -5.96
C TRP A 45 -1.29 -11.40 -6.56
N PRO A 46 -1.01 -12.74 -6.42
CA PRO A 46 0.18 -13.35 -7.00
C PRO A 46 -0.03 -13.58 -8.50
N ASN A 47 0.95 -13.15 -9.31
CA ASN A 47 0.94 -13.39 -10.75
C ASN A 47 1.27 -14.86 -11.04
N ARG A 48 0.23 -15.66 -11.21
CA ARG A 48 0.35 -17.10 -11.58
C ARG A 48 0.35 -17.32 -13.08
N PHE A 49 0.25 -16.27 -13.90
CA PHE A 49 0.16 -16.40 -15.36
C PHE A 49 1.40 -17.02 -16.01
N LEU A 50 2.54 -16.92 -15.35
CA LEU A 50 3.78 -17.53 -15.85
C LEU A 50 3.78 -19.06 -15.73
N ASP A 51 2.89 -19.62 -14.90
CA ASP A 51 2.82 -21.04 -14.60
C ASP A 51 1.57 -21.71 -15.20
N ARG A 52 0.67 -20.95 -15.87
CA ARG A 52 -0.57 -21.47 -16.49
C ARG A 52 -0.58 -21.24 -18.00
N PRO A 53 -1.20 -22.15 -18.77
CA PRO A 53 -1.43 -21.94 -20.20
C PRO A 53 -2.21 -20.63 -20.43
N LYS A 54 -1.84 -19.87 -21.46
CA LYS A 54 -2.36 -18.52 -21.77
C LYS A 54 -3.89 -18.40 -21.86
N TRP A 55 -4.61 -19.50 -22.01
CA TRP A 55 -6.07 -19.54 -22.18
C TRP A 55 -6.86 -19.91 -20.90
N SER A 56 -6.19 -20.15 -19.77
CA SER A 56 -6.86 -20.42 -18.48
C SER A 56 -6.84 -19.23 -17.51
N ALA A 57 -6.73 -18.02 -18.02
CA ALA A 57 -6.41 -16.82 -17.26
C ALA A 57 -7.65 -16.11 -16.66
N THR A 58 -8.65 -16.84 -16.18
CA THR A 58 -9.72 -16.22 -15.40
C THR A 58 -9.26 -16.11 -13.95
N ARG A 59 -9.00 -14.86 -13.51
CA ARG A 59 -8.74 -14.53 -12.10
C ARG A 59 -10.01 -14.86 -11.30
N THR A 60 -9.88 -15.61 -10.24
CA THR A 60 -10.95 -15.80 -9.26
C THR A 60 -10.71 -14.87 -8.06
N VAL A 61 -11.75 -14.40 -7.40
CA VAL A 61 -11.66 -13.58 -6.17
C VAL A 61 -10.85 -14.28 -5.08
N GLN A 62 -10.77 -15.62 -5.12
CA GLN A 62 -9.96 -16.43 -4.20
C GLN A 62 -8.44 -16.31 -4.42
N ASP A 63 -7.99 -15.67 -5.49
CA ASP A 63 -6.56 -15.46 -5.73
C ASP A 63 -6.01 -14.18 -5.05
N ASP A 64 -6.88 -13.35 -4.47
CA ASP A 64 -6.48 -12.13 -3.78
C ASP A 64 -5.88 -12.47 -2.42
N ILE A 65 -4.70 -11.90 -2.14
CA ILE A 65 -3.96 -12.11 -0.89
C ILE A 65 -3.98 -10.89 0.03
N GLY A 66 -4.63 -9.82 -0.41
CA GLY A 66 -4.78 -8.61 0.37
C GLY A 66 -5.39 -7.47 -0.41
N SER A 67 -5.66 -6.39 0.29
CA SER A 67 -6.23 -5.16 -0.28
C SER A 67 -5.79 -3.93 0.48
N MET A 68 -5.89 -2.77 -0.18
CA MET A 68 -5.74 -1.46 0.43
C MET A 68 -6.85 -0.54 -0.06
N ARG A 69 -7.27 0.39 0.81
CA ARG A 69 -8.14 1.50 0.43
C ARG A 69 -7.38 2.79 0.62
N LEU A 70 -7.36 3.60 -0.42
CA LEU A 70 -6.77 4.93 -0.40
C LEU A 70 -7.81 5.93 -0.92
N PHE A 71 -7.75 7.14 -0.38
CA PHE A 71 -8.62 8.23 -0.80
C PHE A 71 -7.76 9.40 -1.24
N ARG A 72 -8.04 9.94 -2.42
CA ARG A 72 -7.39 11.14 -2.91
C ARG A 72 -8.36 12.29 -2.86
N MET A 73 -8.02 13.33 -2.13
CA MET A 73 -8.77 14.56 -2.02
C MET A 73 -8.11 15.62 -2.89
N ARG A 74 -8.85 16.17 -3.82
CA ARG A 74 -8.38 17.23 -4.73
C ARG A 74 -8.55 18.57 -4.05
N MET A 75 -7.45 19.32 -3.97
CA MET A 75 -7.38 20.59 -3.25
C MET A 75 -7.25 21.80 -4.18
N ASP A 76 -7.42 21.63 -5.51
CA ASP A 76 -7.20 22.69 -6.51
C ASP A 76 -8.30 23.76 -6.58
N GLY A 77 -9.22 23.75 -5.64
CA GLY A 77 -10.31 24.74 -5.53
C GLY A 77 -11.40 24.66 -6.61
N ARG A 78 -11.27 23.76 -7.60
CA ARG A 78 -12.27 23.58 -8.68
C ARG A 78 -13.36 22.60 -8.31
N PHE A 79 -13.16 21.87 -7.22
CA PHE A 79 -14.03 20.82 -6.71
C PHE A 79 -14.73 21.29 -5.44
N SER A 80 -15.62 20.47 -4.90
CA SER A 80 -16.46 20.82 -3.76
C SER A 80 -15.75 21.73 -2.75
N PRO A 81 -16.36 22.85 -2.33
CA PRO A 81 -15.81 23.65 -1.24
C PRO A 81 -15.82 22.89 0.10
N PHE A 82 -16.37 21.66 0.12
CA PHE A 82 -16.53 20.85 1.32
C PHE A 82 -16.00 19.43 1.13
N PRO A 83 -14.67 19.23 0.90
CA PRO A 83 -14.11 17.87 0.86
C PRO A 83 -14.41 17.09 2.16
N PHE A 84 -14.70 17.81 3.24
CA PHE A 84 -15.11 17.24 4.51
C PHE A 84 -16.51 16.56 4.44
N ALA A 85 -17.48 17.17 3.79
CA ALA A 85 -18.82 16.57 3.66
C ALA A 85 -18.78 15.28 2.83
N ASP A 86 -17.92 15.25 1.80
CA ASP A 86 -17.69 14.05 1.00
C ASP A 86 -17.01 12.95 1.85
N ALA A 87 -16.01 13.31 2.66
CA ALA A 87 -15.35 12.37 3.56
C ALA A 87 -16.29 11.83 4.64
N GLU A 88 -17.15 12.67 5.23
CA GLU A 88 -18.14 12.28 6.24
C GLU A 88 -19.16 11.28 5.68
N SER A 89 -19.57 11.43 4.42
CA SER A 89 -20.47 10.49 3.76
C SER A 89 -19.87 9.09 3.57
N HIS A 90 -18.53 8.98 3.57
CA HIS A 90 -17.81 7.72 3.38
C HIS A 90 -17.45 7.05 4.71
N ASP A 91 -16.87 7.79 5.65
CA ASP A 91 -16.45 7.25 6.95
C ASP A 91 -16.10 8.37 7.94
N ALA A 92 -16.58 8.24 9.19
CA ALA A 92 -16.31 9.22 10.25
C ALA A 92 -14.81 9.32 10.62
N GLY A 93 -14.06 8.23 10.48
CA GLY A 93 -12.60 8.22 10.69
C GLY A 93 -11.87 9.02 9.62
N LEU A 94 -12.30 8.92 8.36
CA LEU A 94 -11.77 9.70 7.27
C LEU A 94 -12.02 11.20 7.46
N SER A 95 -13.23 11.58 7.89
CA SER A 95 -13.56 12.97 8.13
C SER A 95 -12.71 13.59 9.24
N ASN A 96 -12.41 12.85 10.31
CA ASN A 96 -11.53 13.32 11.38
C ASN A 96 -10.09 13.57 10.89
N LEU A 97 -9.55 12.72 10.01
CA LEU A 97 -8.24 12.93 9.41
C LEU A 97 -8.21 14.18 8.55
N VAL A 98 -9.26 14.41 7.77
CA VAL A 98 -9.40 15.60 6.92
C VAL A 98 -9.49 16.87 7.75
N LEU A 99 -10.30 16.88 8.82
CA LEU A 99 -10.40 18.01 9.75
C LEU A 99 -9.07 18.33 10.44
N GLY A 100 -8.21 17.34 10.59
CA GLY A 100 -6.86 17.54 11.12
C GLY A 100 -6.01 18.44 10.22
N VAL A 101 -6.17 18.37 8.90
CA VAL A 101 -5.33 19.07 7.92
C VAL A 101 -6.01 20.26 7.25
N TYR A 102 -7.35 20.29 7.23
CA TYR A 102 -8.13 21.26 6.49
C TYR A 102 -8.77 22.31 7.42
N ASP A 103 -8.67 23.58 7.03
CA ASP A 103 -9.34 24.70 7.70
C ASP A 103 -10.65 24.99 6.99
N LEU A 104 -11.77 24.59 7.61
CA LEU A 104 -13.11 24.84 7.09
C LEU A 104 -13.43 26.33 6.95
N GLY A 105 -12.87 27.20 7.83
CA GLY A 105 -13.09 28.65 7.81
C GLY A 105 -12.26 29.35 6.74
N GLY A 106 -11.03 28.89 6.52
CA GLY A 106 -10.10 29.46 5.56
C GLY A 106 -10.17 28.87 4.16
N GLY A 107 -10.86 27.73 3.99
CA GLY A 107 -11.04 27.08 2.68
C GLY A 107 -9.76 26.46 2.11
N GLY A 108 -8.84 26.00 2.97
CA GLY A 108 -7.57 25.41 2.54
C GLY A 108 -6.88 24.61 3.62
N TYR A 109 -5.63 24.28 3.41
CA TYR A 109 -4.83 23.60 4.42
C TYR A 109 -4.54 24.50 5.63
N ARG A 110 -4.57 23.90 6.83
CA ARG A 110 -4.16 24.56 8.08
C ARG A 110 -2.69 24.95 8.03
N GLN A 111 -2.34 25.98 8.81
CA GLN A 111 -0.96 26.48 8.83
C GLN A 111 0.02 25.41 9.29
N GLU A 112 -0.32 24.63 10.30
CA GLU A 112 0.51 23.55 10.84
C GLU A 112 0.79 22.47 9.78
N PHE A 113 -0.16 22.21 8.88
CA PHE A 113 0.04 21.31 7.75
C PHE A 113 0.99 21.94 6.73
N ARG A 114 0.78 23.21 6.36
CA ARG A 114 1.64 23.95 5.41
C ARG A 114 3.09 23.98 5.85
N ASP A 115 3.34 24.17 7.15
CA ASP A 115 4.68 24.19 7.73
C ASP A 115 5.36 22.82 7.72
N ALA A 116 4.60 21.78 7.48
CA ALA A 116 5.05 20.39 7.56
C ALA A 116 5.39 19.74 6.25
N VAL A 117 4.96 20.32 5.16
CA VAL A 117 5.14 19.79 3.81
C VAL A 117 5.96 20.74 2.96
N THR A 118 6.62 20.19 1.96
CA THR A 118 7.45 20.99 1.03
C THR A 118 6.60 21.94 0.19
N SER A 119 5.40 21.51 -0.22
CA SER A 119 4.41 22.31 -0.93
C SER A 119 3.03 21.93 -0.47
N ALA A 120 2.17 22.91 -0.23
CA ALA A 120 0.78 22.72 0.16
C ALA A 120 -0.22 23.01 -0.98
N ASP A 121 0.23 22.97 -2.23
CA ASP A 121 -0.59 23.29 -3.40
C ASP A 121 -1.17 22.06 -4.09
N GLY A 122 -0.76 20.87 -3.67
CA GLY A 122 -1.20 19.59 -4.23
C GLY A 122 -2.35 18.95 -3.47
N ASP A 123 -2.78 17.80 -3.96
CA ASP A 123 -3.83 16.98 -3.35
C ASP A 123 -3.38 16.32 -2.05
N LEU A 124 -4.33 15.74 -1.33
CA LEU A 124 -4.08 14.91 -0.16
C LEU A 124 -4.41 13.45 -0.48
N LEU A 125 -3.48 12.54 -0.24
CA LEU A 125 -3.72 11.10 -0.30
C LEU A 125 -3.88 10.55 1.11
N VAL A 126 -4.91 9.77 1.37
CA VAL A 126 -5.17 9.14 2.68
C VAL A 126 -5.05 7.63 2.54
N LEU A 127 -4.12 7.01 3.26
CA LEU A 127 -4.04 5.57 3.43
C LEU A 127 -5.00 5.17 4.56
N PHE A 128 -6.11 4.50 4.20
CA PHE A 128 -7.20 4.26 5.14
C PHE A 128 -7.21 2.85 5.72
N ASP A 129 -7.12 1.82 4.87
CA ASP A 129 -7.16 0.43 5.30
C ASP A 129 -6.15 -0.39 4.51
N VAL A 130 -5.45 -1.30 5.21
CA VAL A 130 -4.50 -2.23 4.60
C VAL A 130 -4.69 -3.61 5.20
N ARG A 131 -5.02 -4.57 4.35
CA ARG A 131 -5.22 -5.96 4.72
C ARG A 131 -4.32 -6.87 3.92
N LEU A 132 -3.71 -7.82 4.58
CA LEU A 132 -2.91 -8.87 3.98
C LEU A 132 -3.31 -10.19 4.61
N ASP A 133 -3.44 -11.24 3.81
CA ASP A 133 -3.73 -12.59 4.27
C ASP A 133 -2.71 -13.04 5.31
N GLU A 134 -3.15 -13.79 6.31
CA GLU A 134 -2.32 -14.28 7.40
C GLU A 134 -1.11 -15.08 6.89
N ALA A 135 -1.30 -15.87 5.84
CA ALA A 135 -0.22 -16.63 5.23
C ALA A 135 0.92 -15.76 4.67
N TRP A 136 0.65 -14.48 4.35
CA TRP A 136 1.60 -13.53 3.80
C TRP A 136 2.10 -12.49 4.82
N ARG A 137 1.60 -12.53 6.06
CA ARG A 137 2.03 -11.63 7.13
C ARG A 137 3.34 -12.09 7.76
N GLY A 138 4.05 -11.16 8.38
CA GLY A 138 5.28 -11.44 9.14
C GLY A 138 6.55 -11.52 8.31
N PHE A 139 6.49 -11.30 6.99
CA PHE A 139 7.65 -11.29 6.07
C PHE A 139 8.13 -9.89 5.70
N GLY A 140 7.53 -8.83 6.27
CA GLY A 140 7.88 -7.45 5.92
C GLY A 140 7.25 -6.94 4.62
N LEU A 141 6.30 -7.66 4.03
CA LEU A 141 5.67 -7.29 2.76
C LEU A 141 4.74 -6.07 2.86
N GLY A 142 4.06 -5.87 4.01
CA GLY A 142 3.12 -4.77 4.17
C GLY A 142 3.73 -3.41 3.82
N PRO A 143 4.84 -2.98 4.44
CA PRO A 143 5.51 -1.73 4.12
C PRO A 143 5.95 -1.60 2.66
N VAL A 144 6.39 -2.68 2.04
CA VAL A 144 6.79 -2.69 0.62
C VAL A 144 5.61 -2.41 -0.29
N LEU A 145 4.50 -3.13 -0.09
CA LEU A 145 3.28 -3.03 -0.90
C LEU A 145 2.61 -1.67 -0.73
N VAL A 146 2.56 -1.16 0.50
CA VAL A 146 2.04 0.19 0.81
C VAL A 146 2.91 1.25 0.15
N SER A 147 4.23 1.14 0.24
CA SER A 147 5.14 2.07 -0.41
C SER A 147 4.90 2.13 -1.92
N GLU A 148 4.80 0.99 -2.60
CA GLU A 148 4.54 0.98 -4.06
C GLU A 148 3.15 1.54 -4.42
N ALA A 149 2.11 1.27 -3.60
CA ALA A 149 0.79 1.83 -3.82
C ALA A 149 0.79 3.36 -3.68
N ILE A 150 1.42 3.88 -2.64
CA ILE A 150 1.55 5.33 -2.42
C ILE A 150 2.26 5.97 -3.60
N TRP A 151 3.42 5.46 -4.01
CA TRP A 151 4.20 6.06 -5.09
C TRP A 151 3.52 5.99 -6.46
N THR A 152 2.56 5.11 -6.63
CA THR A 152 1.72 5.07 -7.83
C THR A 152 0.64 6.14 -7.82
N LEU A 153 0.09 6.48 -6.63
CA LEU A 153 -1.08 7.35 -6.50
C LEU A 153 -0.77 8.75 -5.99
N ALA A 154 0.42 8.99 -5.41
CA ALA A 154 0.77 10.25 -4.77
C ALA A 154 1.32 11.32 -5.72
N ASP A 155 1.35 11.07 -7.03
CA ASP A 155 1.76 12.10 -7.98
C ASP A 155 0.84 13.33 -7.90
N GLY A 156 1.42 14.52 -7.70
CA GLY A 156 0.68 15.76 -7.48
C GLY A 156 0.07 15.91 -6.08
N CYS A 157 0.38 15.03 -5.12
CA CYS A 157 -0.06 15.18 -3.74
C CYS A 157 0.95 15.97 -2.89
N SER A 158 0.43 16.88 -2.04
CA SER A 158 1.24 17.59 -1.03
C SER A 158 1.68 16.66 0.09
N ALA A 159 0.82 15.71 0.44
CA ALA A 159 1.13 14.73 1.50
C ALA A 159 0.32 13.45 1.35
N VAL A 160 0.79 12.42 2.06
CA VAL A 160 0.05 11.20 2.36
C VAL A 160 -0.20 11.12 3.85
N ILE A 161 -1.42 10.82 4.27
CA ILE A 161 -1.80 10.66 5.67
C ILE A 161 -2.21 9.22 5.92
N ALA A 162 -1.84 8.69 7.09
CA ALA A 162 -2.28 7.39 7.58
C ALA A 162 -2.82 7.51 9.01
N ALA A 163 -3.93 6.82 9.29
CA ALA A 163 -4.49 6.74 10.64
C ALA A 163 -3.65 5.87 11.58
N ASP A 164 -2.95 4.87 11.04
CA ASP A 164 -2.22 3.86 11.81
C ASP A 164 -0.73 4.20 11.92
N PRO A 165 -0.15 4.15 13.15
CA PRO A 165 1.28 4.40 13.40
C PRO A 165 2.23 3.34 12.81
N LEU A 166 1.72 2.23 12.31
CA LEU A 166 2.55 1.12 11.80
C LEU A 166 3.39 1.46 10.56
N TRP A 167 3.20 2.64 9.97
CA TRP A 167 3.78 2.99 8.68
C TRP A 167 5.03 3.86 8.75
N GLU A 168 5.65 4.04 9.91
CA GLU A 168 6.93 4.78 10.02
C GLU A 168 8.01 4.23 9.08
N SER A 169 8.04 2.91 8.89
CA SER A 169 8.97 2.25 7.96
C SER A 169 8.72 2.56 6.48
N VAL A 170 7.62 3.22 6.14
CA VAL A 170 7.29 3.68 4.78
C VAL A 170 7.62 5.15 4.59
N GLY A 171 7.91 5.88 5.66
CA GLY A 171 8.22 7.30 5.63
C GLY A 171 7.20 8.19 6.33
N PHE A 172 6.20 7.59 6.97
CA PHE A 172 5.28 8.35 7.80
C PHE A 172 5.98 8.77 9.09
N ARG A 173 5.92 10.05 9.40
CA ARG A 173 6.39 10.61 10.65
C ARG A 173 5.22 10.84 11.59
N ARG A 174 5.38 10.47 12.86
CA ARG A 174 4.41 10.83 13.90
C ARG A 174 4.36 12.35 14.01
N ARG A 175 3.17 12.88 13.89
CA ARG A 175 2.94 14.29 14.12
C ARG A 175 2.05 14.51 15.33
N VAL A 176 2.25 15.66 15.97
CA VAL A 176 1.46 16.11 17.12
C VAL A 176 0.01 16.30 16.65
N ASP A 177 -0.94 15.79 17.48
CA ASP A 177 -2.38 15.92 17.28
C ASP A 177 -2.82 17.21 16.57
N PRO A 178 -3.76 17.13 15.62
CA PRO A 178 -4.66 16.02 15.27
C PRO A 178 -4.32 15.30 13.95
N LEU A 179 -3.15 15.52 13.38
CA LEU A 179 -2.81 15.19 11.98
C LEU A 179 -2.48 13.72 11.71
N GLY A 180 -2.49 12.84 12.73
CA GLY A 180 -2.09 11.44 12.53
C GLY A 180 -0.62 11.29 12.08
N HIS A 181 -0.37 10.35 11.19
CA HIS A 181 0.95 10.11 10.60
C HIS A 181 0.99 10.70 9.19
N LEU A 182 1.98 11.56 8.94
CA LEU A 182 2.12 12.29 7.69
C LEU A 182 3.42 11.91 6.99
N MET A 183 3.36 11.70 5.68
CA MET A 183 4.50 11.54 4.79
C MET A 183 4.43 12.62 3.70
N ASP A 184 5.51 13.37 3.51
CA ASP A 184 5.67 14.26 2.36
C ASP A 184 6.41 13.49 1.24
N PRO A 185 5.73 13.16 0.12
CA PRO A 185 6.34 12.39 -0.97
C PRO A 185 7.40 13.19 -1.75
N ALA A 186 7.47 14.51 -1.60
CA ALA A 186 8.46 15.34 -2.29
C ALA A 186 9.85 15.27 -1.66
N THR A 187 9.97 14.78 -0.41
CA THR A 187 11.24 14.73 0.32
C THR A 187 12.19 13.66 -0.21
N GLU A 188 13.49 13.93 -0.09
CA GLU A 188 14.55 12.96 -0.41
C GLU A 188 14.44 11.72 0.49
N GLU A 189 14.19 11.93 1.78
CA GLU A 189 14.00 10.86 2.76
C GLU A 189 12.89 9.88 2.37
N ALA A 190 11.74 10.36 1.90
CA ALA A 190 10.66 9.50 1.43
C ALA A 190 11.07 8.66 0.22
N ARG A 191 11.86 9.24 -0.71
CA ARG A 191 12.41 8.52 -1.86
C ARG A 191 13.43 7.46 -1.46
N ASP A 192 14.28 7.77 -0.50
CA ASP A 192 15.28 6.83 0.01
C ASP A 192 14.62 5.64 0.70
N LEU A 193 13.61 5.88 1.52
CA LEU A 193 12.83 4.81 2.14
C LEU A 193 12.11 3.93 1.12
N ARG A 194 11.59 4.50 0.04
CA ARG A 194 11.04 3.71 -1.08
C ARG A 194 12.11 2.78 -1.67
N ASN A 195 13.29 3.32 -1.94
CA ASN A 195 14.39 2.54 -2.49
C ASN A 195 14.84 1.42 -1.53
N GLU A 196 14.83 1.67 -0.24
CA GLU A 196 15.07 0.63 0.77
C GLU A 196 14.00 -0.45 0.75
N ARG A 197 12.71 -0.09 0.66
CA ARG A 197 11.63 -1.09 0.57
C ARG A 197 11.76 -1.97 -0.65
N ARG A 198 12.20 -1.42 -1.79
CA ARG A 198 12.49 -2.22 -3.00
C ARG A 198 13.65 -3.18 -2.80
N LYS A 199 14.71 -2.75 -2.12
CA LYS A 199 15.83 -3.65 -1.76
C LYS A 199 15.38 -4.76 -0.80
N ASP A 200 14.51 -4.45 0.16
CA ASP A 200 13.95 -5.46 1.06
C ASP A 200 13.13 -6.52 0.30
N LEU A 201 12.32 -6.10 -0.68
CA LEU A 201 11.58 -7.02 -1.56
C LEU A 201 12.53 -7.94 -2.34
N ASP A 202 13.58 -7.35 -2.91
CA ASP A 202 14.57 -8.10 -3.66
C ASP A 202 15.30 -9.12 -2.79
N ALA A 203 15.72 -8.72 -1.60
CA ALA A 203 16.38 -9.61 -0.65
C ALA A 203 15.47 -10.78 -0.21
N LEU A 204 14.19 -10.48 0.07
CA LEU A 204 13.20 -11.49 0.45
C LEU A 204 12.96 -12.49 -0.69
N ALA A 205 12.85 -12.01 -1.93
CA ALA A 205 12.64 -12.85 -3.09
C ALA A 205 13.85 -13.75 -3.39
N ASP A 206 15.06 -13.24 -3.25
CA ASP A 206 16.28 -14.03 -3.44
C ASP A 206 16.41 -15.12 -2.36
N ALA A 207 16.09 -14.79 -1.10
CA ALA A 207 16.06 -15.76 -0.01
C ALA A 207 14.99 -16.85 -0.26
N TYR A 208 13.81 -16.49 -0.78
CA TYR A 208 12.77 -17.44 -1.15
C TYR A 208 13.23 -18.41 -2.24
N ARG A 209 13.85 -17.91 -3.30
CA ARG A 209 14.37 -18.75 -4.39
C ARG A 209 15.45 -19.71 -3.92
N GLU A 210 16.33 -19.26 -3.03
CA GLU A 210 17.35 -20.12 -2.43
C GLU A 210 16.74 -21.20 -1.54
N SER A 211 15.70 -20.86 -0.77
CA SER A 211 14.90 -21.83 0.00
C SER A 211 14.30 -22.92 -0.90
N LEU A 212 13.71 -22.54 -2.02
CA LEU A 212 13.15 -23.50 -3.00
C LEU A 212 14.21 -24.42 -3.58
N ARG A 213 15.38 -23.89 -3.94
CA ARG A 213 16.49 -24.71 -4.48
C ARG A 213 16.94 -25.76 -3.45
N ARG A 214 17.08 -25.36 -2.19
CA ARG A 214 17.46 -26.29 -1.10
C ARG A 214 16.45 -27.41 -0.91
N ARG A 215 15.15 -27.09 -0.92
CA ARG A 215 14.07 -28.09 -0.80
C ARG A 215 14.07 -29.07 -1.97
N THR A 216 14.24 -28.58 -3.19
CA THR A 216 14.30 -29.42 -4.39
C THR A 216 15.49 -30.38 -4.34
N ALA A 217 16.67 -29.90 -3.97
CA ALA A 217 17.86 -30.71 -3.84
C ALA A 217 17.72 -31.79 -2.75
N THR A 218 17.08 -31.47 -1.62
CA THR A 218 16.82 -32.42 -0.53
C THR A 218 15.85 -33.51 -0.96
N ASN A 219 14.79 -33.17 -1.70
CA ASN A 219 13.81 -34.11 -2.20
C ASN A 219 14.41 -35.05 -3.26
N GLN A 220 15.28 -34.56 -4.14
CA GLN A 220 15.98 -35.35 -5.13
C GLN A 220 16.91 -36.39 -4.46
N ARG A 221 17.63 -36.00 -3.40
CA ARG A 221 18.49 -36.92 -2.63
C ARG A 221 17.70 -38.01 -1.93
N ARG A 222 16.51 -37.69 -1.40
CA ARG A 222 15.62 -38.67 -0.75
C ARG A 222 15.00 -39.65 -1.78
N GLY A 223 14.67 -39.18 -2.95
CA GLY A 223 14.11 -40.02 -4.01
C GLY A 223 15.15 -40.92 -4.69
N ALA A 224 16.44 -40.56 -4.62
CA ALA A 224 17.55 -41.34 -5.19
C ALA A 224 18.01 -42.48 -4.29
N ASN A 225 17.52 -42.61 -3.05
CA ASN A 225 17.87 -43.69 -2.12
C ASN A 225 16.62 -44.43 -1.63
N PRO A 226 15.98 -45.28 -2.48
CA PRO A 226 14.77 -46.02 -2.12
C PRO A 226 14.99 -47.21 -1.20
N ASP A 227 16.25 -47.57 -0.86
CA ASP A 227 16.58 -48.84 -0.18
C ASP A 227 16.73 -48.73 1.36
N VAL A 228 16.44 -47.60 1.98
CA VAL A 228 16.39 -47.53 3.46
C VAL A 228 14.97 -47.76 3.92
N ARG A 229 14.53 -49.05 3.97
CA ARG A 229 13.38 -49.44 4.77
C ARG A 229 13.75 -49.32 6.26
N PRO A 230 12.97 -48.63 7.10
CA PRO A 230 13.15 -48.70 8.55
C PRO A 230 12.84 -50.14 9.00
N ALA A 231 13.75 -50.69 9.80
CA ALA A 231 13.58 -51.95 10.48
C ALA A 231 12.55 -51.80 11.61
#